data_af8b411cb1d888c7a5da8466b91839d7
#
_entry.id   af8b411cb1d888c7a5da8466b91839d7
#
_cell.length_a   1.000
_cell.length_b   1.000
_cell.length_c   1.000
_cell.angle_alpha   90.00
_cell.angle_beta   90.00
_cell.angle_gamma   90.00
#
_symmetry.space_group_name_H-M   'P 1'
#
loop_
_entity.id
_entity.type
_entity.pdbx_description
1 polymer ?
#
loop_
_entity_poly.entity_id
_entity_poly.type
_entity_poly.pdbx_seq_one_letter_code
_entity_poly.pdbx_strand_id
1 'polypeptide(L)'
;MTAGAALPFKISVLVFLRDEAGRLLLIQRTKAPNLGCWSPIGGKLEMGLGESPFECAVRETFEETGVSVATEDLHLFGMISEKGYEAQ
;
A
#
# COMPACT_ATOMS: atom_id res chain seq x y z
N MET A 1 5.57 11.54 24.81
CA MET A 1 4.61 11.11 23.78
C MET A 1 3.33 10.62 24.44
N THR A 2 2.21 10.98 23.92
CA THR A 2 0.93 10.58 24.46
C THR A 2 0.52 9.24 23.85
N ALA A 3 0.42 8.19 24.68
CA ALA A 3 -0.01 6.88 24.22
C ALA A 3 -1.42 6.96 23.63
N GLY A 4 -1.65 6.36 22.51
CA GLY A 4 -2.95 6.34 21.84
C GLY A 4 -3.30 7.60 21.07
N ALA A 5 -2.42 8.60 21.03
CA ALA A 5 -2.67 9.77 20.22
C ALA A 5 -2.59 9.42 18.73
N ALA A 6 -3.53 9.95 17.93
CA ALA A 6 -3.48 9.75 16.49
C ALA A 6 -2.28 10.51 15.92
N LEU A 7 -1.62 9.89 14.97
CA LEU A 7 -0.54 10.55 14.26
C LEU A 7 -1.13 11.58 13.30
N PRO A 8 -0.44 12.71 13.09
CA PRO A 8 -0.93 13.77 12.21
C PRO A 8 -0.90 13.40 10.73
N PHE A 9 -0.31 12.28 10.39
CA PHE A 9 -0.23 11.80 9.01
C PHE A 9 -0.30 10.27 8.98
N LYS A 10 -0.58 9.74 7.81
CA LYS A 10 -0.58 8.30 7.55
C LYS A 10 0.31 8.05 6.34
N ILE A 11 1.03 6.95 6.38
CA ILE A 11 1.84 6.51 5.26
C ILE A 11 1.23 5.23 4.70
N SER A 12 1.04 5.21 3.40
CA SER A 12 0.57 4.01 2.72
C SER A 12 1.40 3.77 1.47
N VAL A 13 1.27 2.58 0.93
CA VAL A 13 1.98 2.20 -0.29
C VAL A 13 0.98 1.82 -1.38
N LEU A 14 1.41 1.98 -2.62
CA LEU A 14 0.74 1.40 -3.78
C LEU A 14 1.79 0.56 -4.50
N VAL A 15 1.42 -0.68 -4.80
CA VAL A 15 2.33 -1.63 -5.43
C VAL A 15 1.83 -1.95 -6.83
N PHE A 16 2.67 -1.71 -7.82
CA PHE A 16 2.40 -2.04 -9.20
C PHE A 16 3.14 -3.33 -9.54
N LEU A 17 2.43 -4.44 -9.42
CA LEU A 17 3.00 -5.76 -9.70
C LEU A 17 2.91 -6.04 -11.19
N ARG A 18 4.04 -6.35 -11.81
CA ARG A 18 4.12 -6.62 -13.25
C ARG A 18 4.47 -8.08 -13.51
N ASP A 19 3.92 -8.61 -14.59
CA ASP A 19 4.38 -9.90 -15.11
C ASP A 19 5.50 -9.69 -16.14
N GLU A 20 5.99 -10.79 -16.70
CA GLU A 20 7.08 -10.75 -17.68
C GLU A 20 6.73 -10.01 -18.97
N ALA A 21 5.45 -9.95 -19.30
CA ALA A 21 4.96 -9.22 -20.47
C ALA A 21 4.75 -7.72 -20.18
N GLY A 22 5.02 -7.28 -18.96
CA GLY A 22 4.83 -5.90 -18.56
C GLY A 22 3.40 -5.54 -18.19
N ARG A 23 2.51 -6.51 -18.07
CA ARG A 23 1.13 -6.25 -17.67
C ARG A 23 1.05 -6.01 -16.17
N LEU A 24 0.23 -5.04 -15.78
CA LEU A 24 0.04 -4.71 -14.36
C LEU A 24 -1.13 -5.48 -13.78
N LEU A 25 -0.96 -5.92 -12.54
CA LEU A 25 -2.03 -6.52 -11.77
C LEU A 25 -2.82 -5.42 -11.07
N LEU A 26 -4.12 -5.38 -11.33
CA LEU A 26 -5.04 -4.51 -10.63
C LEU A 26 -6.06 -5.36 -9.90
N ILE A 27 -6.50 -4.90 -8.74
CA ILE A 27 -7.53 -5.58 -7.96
C ILE A 27 -8.78 -4.72 -7.94
N GLN A 28 -9.94 -5.38 -7.92
CA GLN A 28 -11.19 -4.66 -7.83
C GLN A 28 -11.56 -4.49 -6.37
N ARG A 29 -11.86 -3.26 -6.00
CA ARG A 29 -12.21 -2.97 -4.61
C ARG A 29 -13.59 -3.50 -4.29
N THR A 30 -13.70 -4.14 -3.13
CA THR A 30 -14.97 -4.67 -2.62
C THR A 30 -15.51 -3.85 -1.45
N LYS A 31 -14.82 -2.76 -1.08
CA LYS A 31 -15.19 -1.87 0.01
C LYS A 31 -15.07 -0.41 -0.41
N ALA A 32 -15.81 0.45 0.27
CA ALA A 32 -15.64 1.89 0.13
C ALA A 32 -14.28 2.32 0.71
N PRO A 33 -13.68 3.39 0.22
CA PRO A 33 -14.11 4.19 -0.93
C PRO A 33 -13.83 3.48 -2.24
N ASN A 34 -14.44 3.98 -3.31
CA ASN A 34 -14.21 3.49 -4.67
C ASN A 34 -14.61 2.03 -4.88
N LEU A 35 -15.70 1.61 -4.24
CA LEU A 35 -16.25 0.27 -4.42
C LEU A 35 -16.44 -0.04 -5.91
N GLY A 36 -15.95 -1.19 -6.34
CA GLY A 36 -16.04 -1.64 -7.71
C GLY A 36 -14.96 -1.11 -8.64
N CYS A 37 -14.17 -0.15 -8.21
CA CYS A 37 -13.06 0.38 -9.01
C CYS A 37 -11.86 -0.54 -8.97
N TRP A 38 -11.09 -0.51 -10.04
CA TRP A 38 -9.83 -1.26 -10.12
C TRP A 38 -8.69 -0.39 -9.59
N SER A 39 -7.82 -0.99 -8.82
CA SER A 39 -6.71 -0.26 -8.19
C SER A 39 -5.48 -1.15 -8.08
N PRO A 40 -4.29 -0.56 -7.95
CA PRO A 40 -3.11 -1.36 -7.60
C PRO A 40 -3.24 -1.90 -6.18
N ILE A 41 -2.37 -2.83 -5.85
CA ILE A 41 -2.23 -3.36 -4.49
C ILE A 41 -1.81 -2.21 -3.58
N GLY A 42 -2.36 -2.14 -2.40
CA GLY A 42 -1.96 -1.08 -1.49
C GLY A 42 -2.41 -1.30 -0.07
N GLY A 43 -1.89 -0.48 0.81
CA GLY A 43 -2.24 -0.54 2.22
C GLY A 43 -1.42 0.42 3.04
N LYS A 44 -1.76 0.51 4.31
CA LYS A 44 -1.11 1.41 5.25
C LYS A 44 0.00 0.70 6.00
N LEU A 45 1.07 1.44 6.29
CA LEU A 45 2.15 0.94 7.12
C LEU A 45 1.64 0.63 8.53
N GLU A 46 2.19 -0.44 9.10
CA GLU A 46 2.04 -0.73 10.53
C GLU A 46 3.03 0.14 11.29
N MET A 47 2.70 1.41 11.40
CA MET A 47 3.63 2.41 11.94
C MET A 47 3.98 2.17 13.39
N GLY A 48 3.05 1.61 14.16
CA GLY A 48 3.31 1.25 15.55
C GLY A 48 4.35 0.15 15.71
N LEU A 49 4.59 -0.63 14.66
CA LEU A 49 5.59 -1.69 14.65
C LEU A 49 6.85 -1.30 13.91
N GLY A 50 6.92 -0.06 13.44
CA GLY A 50 8.09 0.42 12.71
C GLY A 50 8.26 -0.19 11.32
N GLU A 51 7.17 -0.62 10.71
CA GLU A 51 7.23 -1.19 9.37
C GLU A 51 7.69 -0.17 8.34
N SER A 52 8.65 -0.55 7.49
CA SER A 52 9.08 0.31 6.41
C SER A 52 8.12 0.23 5.22
N PRO A 53 8.14 1.20 4.29
CA PRO A 53 7.33 1.12 3.08
C PRO A 53 7.59 -0.15 2.26
N PHE A 54 8.83 -0.60 2.17
CA PHE A 54 9.17 -1.83 1.45
C PHE A 54 8.61 -3.07 2.14
N GLU A 55 8.73 -3.13 3.46
CA GLU A 55 8.15 -4.22 4.23
C GLU A 55 6.62 -4.23 4.10
N CYS A 56 6.00 -3.07 4.13
CA CYS A 56 4.57 -2.93 3.94
C CYS A 56 4.15 -3.44 2.55
N ALA A 57 4.90 -3.07 1.53
CA ALA A 57 4.62 -3.50 0.16
C ALA A 57 4.68 -5.03 0.02
N VAL A 58 5.68 -5.66 0.64
CA VAL A 58 5.79 -7.12 0.65
C VAL A 58 4.59 -7.75 1.35
N ARG A 59 4.25 -7.24 2.52
CA ARG A 59 3.15 -7.77 3.32
C ARG A 59 1.80 -7.62 2.60
N GLU A 60 1.51 -6.43 2.13
CA GLU A 60 0.23 -6.15 1.47
C GLU A 60 0.09 -6.94 0.16
N THR A 61 1.17 -7.11 -0.59
CA THR A 61 1.16 -7.91 -1.81
C THR A 61 0.78 -9.35 -1.49
N PHE A 62 1.39 -9.91 -0.46
CA PHE A 62 1.09 -11.29 -0.06
C PHE A 62 -0.35 -11.43 0.46
N GLU A 63 -0.79 -10.50 1.30
CA GLU A 63 -2.14 -10.54 1.86
C GLU A 63 -3.22 -10.44 0.79
N GLU A 64 -3.01 -9.63 -0.23
CA GLU A 64 -4.03 -9.37 -1.24
C GLU A 64 -3.98 -10.33 -2.43
N THR A 65 -2.81 -10.89 -2.75
CA THR A 65 -2.64 -11.71 -3.95
C THR A 65 -2.08 -13.11 -3.69
N GLY A 66 -1.49 -13.34 -2.53
CA GLY A 66 -0.77 -14.57 -2.26
C GLY A 66 0.61 -14.64 -2.89
N VAL A 67 1.03 -13.59 -3.58
CA VAL A 67 2.34 -13.57 -4.23
C VAL A 67 3.41 -13.08 -3.25
N SER A 68 4.47 -13.89 -3.13
CA SER A 68 5.62 -13.54 -2.31
C SER A 68 6.63 -12.77 -3.14
N VAL A 69 6.93 -11.55 -2.72
CA VAL A 69 8.01 -10.75 -3.31
C VAL A 69 9.02 -10.43 -2.23
N ALA A 70 10.26 -10.23 -2.60
CA ALA A 70 11.30 -9.80 -1.68
C ALA A 70 11.46 -8.28 -1.75
N THR A 71 11.98 -7.67 -0.69
CA THR A 71 12.22 -6.22 -0.71
C THR A 71 13.17 -5.81 -1.82
N GLU A 72 14.10 -6.68 -2.19
CA GLU A 72 15.06 -6.44 -3.27
C GLU A 72 14.39 -6.35 -4.65
N ASP A 73 13.18 -6.91 -4.78
CA ASP A 73 12.44 -6.87 -6.03
C ASP A 73 11.66 -5.58 -6.23
N LEU A 74 11.65 -4.72 -5.22
CA LEU A 74 10.86 -3.50 -5.22
C LEU A 74 11.69 -2.30 -5.63
N HIS A 75 11.07 -1.45 -6.44
CA HIS A 75 11.68 -0.19 -6.88
C HIS A 75 10.75 0.94 -6.54
N LEU A 76 11.26 1.95 -5.84
CA LEU A 76 10.49 3.13 -5.53
C LEU A 76 10.36 4.01 -6.77
N PHE A 77 9.14 4.21 -7.23
CA PHE A 77 8.88 5.11 -8.33
C PHE A 77 8.79 6.56 -7.93
N GLY A 78 8.18 6.82 -6.76
CA GLY A 78 7.91 8.18 -6.38
C GLY A 78 7.14 8.24 -5.07
N MET A 79 6.91 9.44 -4.62
CA MET A 79 6.21 9.73 -3.38
C MET A 79 5.21 10.85 -3.64
N ILE A 80 3.97 10.66 -3.18
CA ILE A 80 2.91 11.65 -3.36
C ILE A 80 2.42 12.06 -1.98
N SER A 81 2.30 13.36 -1.77
CA SER A 81 1.75 13.91 -0.54
C SER A 81 0.34 14.41 -0.81
N GLU A 82 -0.60 13.95 -0.02
CA GLU A 82 -2.00 14.37 -0.12
C GLU A 82 -2.47 14.97 1.19
N LYS A 83 -3.29 16.01 1.08
CA LYS A 83 -3.86 16.69 2.24
C LYS A 83 -5.36 16.50 2.21
N GLY A 84 -5.94 16.19 3.36
CA GLY A 84 -7.39 15.98 3.48
C GLY A 84 -7.87 14.60 3.09
N TYR A 85 -6.95 13.69 2.80
CA TYR A 85 -7.28 12.33 2.40
C TYR A 85 -8.05 11.58 3.49
N GLU A 86 -7.74 11.85 4.73
CA GLU A 86 -8.37 11.20 5.89
C GLU A 86 -9.85 11.53 6.02
N ALA A 87 -10.32 12.54 5.32
CA ALA A 87 -11.74 12.92 5.32
C ALA A 87 -12.60 12.01 4.44
N GLN A 88 -12.01 11.11 3.72
CA GLN A 88 -12.70 10.24 2.79
C GLN A 88 -13.07 8.91 3.43
#